data_6da79d3fdb9d2d999e95e3b9601647df
#
_entry.id   6da79d3fdb9d2d999e95e3b9601647df
#
_cell.length_a   1.000
_cell.length_b   1.000
_cell.length_c   1.000
_cell.angle_alpha   90.00
_cell.angle_beta   90.00
_cell.angle_gamma   90.00
#
_symmetry.space_group_name_H-M   'P 1'
#
loop_
_entity.id
_entity.type
_entity.pdbx_description
1 polymer ?
#
loop_
_entity_poly.entity_id
_entity_poly.type
_entity_poly.pdbx_seq_one_letter_code
_entity_poly.pdbx_strand_id
1 'polypeptide(L)'
;TGSWLVGEPGDGGARDTFAAAGSLWHGVPVDQLFPRTVIGKGAGPGGADRIWTRIAVAPDSGCTGAFDPLLRKALAPVGCQRLLRATYTDATQSYVTTVGLLFTDADATAMRSLDGRFSKEGLDRRTDLMPRPYAAKGTKAAGFGIDQRASWTVSVLTDAPVVVYAVS
;
A
#
# COMPACT_ATOMS: atom_id res chain seq x y z
N THR A 1 22.93 -9.43 16.09
CA THR A 1 21.99 -9.30 15.04
C THR A 1 21.97 -10.51 14.14
N GLY A 2 23.01 -10.74 13.41
CA GLY A 2 23.02 -11.88 12.54
C GLY A 2 22.83 -13.18 13.27
N SER A 3 23.25 -13.25 14.50
CA SER A 3 23.17 -14.49 15.24
C SER A 3 21.75 -14.98 15.45
N TRP A 4 20.84 -14.09 15.59
CA TRP A 4 19.49 -14.53 15.79
C TRP A 4 18.92 -15.14 14.52
N LEU A 5 19.41 -14.74 13.39
CA LEU A 5 19.03 -15.39 12.18
C LEU A 5 19.53 -16.81 12.13
N VAL A 6 20.73 -16.98 12.62
CA VAL A 6 21.30 -18.28 12.57
C VAL A 6 20.55 -19.25 13.43
N GLY A 7 20.12 -18.78 14.51
CA GLY A 7 19.44 -19.64 15.41
C GLY A 7 18.24 -20.28 14.90
N GLU A 8 17.76 -19.96 13.85
CA GLU A 8 16.61 -20.31 13.58
C GLU A 8 16.43 -21.23 12.71
N PRO A 9 16.35 -22.26 12.98
CA PRO A 9 15.83 -23.17 12.14
C PRO A 9 14.50 -22.76 11.75
N GLY A 10 14.29 -21.87 12.01
CA GLY A 10 13.53 -21.45 11.66
C GLY A 10 12.24 -21.18 11.19
N ASP A 11 11.55 -22.06 10.84
CA ASP A 11 10.22 -21.83 10.37
C ASP A 11 9.33 -21.17 11.43
N GLY A 12 9.49 -21.52 12.66
CA GLY A 12 8.70 -20.95 13.74
C GLY A 12 8.95 -19.46 13.92
N GLY A 13 10.22 -19.08 14.03
CA GLY A 13 10.57 -17.69 14.20
C GLY A 13 10.21 -16.85 12.99
N ALA A 14 10.41 -17.36 11.79
CA ALA A 14 10.08 -16.66 10.57
C ALA A 14 8.57 -16.47 10.45
N ARG A 15 7.78 -17.47 10.79
CA ARG A 15 6.32 -17.36 10.77
C ARG A 15 5.83 -16.34 11.78
N ASP A 16 6.40 -16.32 12.99
CA ASP A 16 6.01 -15.38 14.02
C ASP A 16 6.35 -13.95 13.60
N THR A 17 7.51 -13.74 13.00
CA THR A 17 7.91 -12.44 12.49
C THR A 17 6.99 -11.98 11.36
N PHE A 18 6.65 -12.87 10.46
CA PHE A 18 5.74 -12.58 9.36
C PHE A 18 4.35 -12.20 9.89
N ALA A 19 3.81 -13.00 10.82
CA ALA A 19 2.50 -12.74 11.40
C ALA A 19 2.48 -11.43 12.20
N ALA A 20 3.55 -11.16 12.95
CA ALA A 20 3.65 -9.92 13.71
C ALA A 20 3.64 -8.70 12.81
N ALA A 21 4.27 -8.77 11.64
CA ALA A 21 4.24 -7.69 10.68
C ALA A 21 2.81 -7.41 10.20
N GLY A 22 1.97 -8.43 10.09
CA GLY A 22 0.58 -8.27 9.71
C GLY A 22 -0.29 -7.59 10.75
N SER A 23 0.20 -7.47 11.97
CA SER A 23 -0.53 -6.83 13.08
C SER A 23 -0.03 -5.43 13.40
N LEU A 24 0.86 -4.87 12.60
CA LEU A 24 1.44 -3.55 12.87
C LEU A 24 0.38 -2.44 12.97
N TRP A 25 -0.71 -2.58 12.26
CA TRP A 25 -1.77 -1.57 12.29
C TRP A 25 -2.42 -1.41 13.67
N HIS A 26 -2.24 -2.37 14.57
CA HIS A 26 -2.77 -2.29 15.92
C HIS A 26 -1.97 -1.36 16.84
N GLY A 27 -0.66 -1.32 16.67
CA GLY A 27 0.20 -0.67 17.65
C GLY A 27 1.13 0.39 17.09
N VAL A 28 1.27 0.53 15.79
CA VAL A 28 2.17 1.51 15.19
C VAL A 28 1.40 2.80 14.93
N PRO A 29 1.89 3.95 15.43
CA PRO A 29 1.21 5.23 15.18
C PRO A 29 1.09 5.54 13.70
N VAL A 30 0.01 6.22 13.34
CA VAL A 30 -0.26 6.55 11.94
C VAL A 30 0.86 7.39 11.32
N ASP A 31 1.51 8.23 12.10
CA ASP A 31 2.61 9.07 11.60
C ASP A 31 3.86 8.26 11.24
N GLN A 32 3.97 7.04 11.75
CA GLN A 32 5.05 6.13 11.37
C GLN A 32 4.68 5.33 10.11
N LEU A 33 3.42 4.93 9.99
CA LEU A 33 2.95 4.20 8.80
C LEU A 33 2.83 5.13 7.60
N PHE A 34 2.30 6.33 7.83
CA PHE A 34 2.13 7.35 6.81
C PHE A 34 2.76 8.66 7.31
N PRO A 35 4.06 8.87 7.10
CA PRO A 35 4.70 10.10 7.54
C PRO A 35 4.00 11.35 7.00
N ARG A 36 4.02 12.42 7.76
CA ARG A 36 3.38 13.68 7.36
C ARG A 36 4.03 14.29 6.13
N THR A 37 5.32 14.01 5.93
CA THR A 37 6.07 14.49 4.77
C THR A 37 6.88 13.33 4.21
N VAL A 38 6.84 13.18 2.90
CA VAL A 38 7.61 12.18 2.16
C VAL A 38 8.40 12.89 1.08
N ILE A 39 9.68 12.56 0.96
CA ILE A 39 10.57 13.16 -0.03
C ILE A 39 10.85 12.14 -1.13
N GLY A 40 10.40 12.46 -2.34
CA GLY A 40 10.76 11.70 -3.54
C GLY A 40 12.02 12.29 -4.16
N LYS A 41 13.17 11.73 -3.83
CA LYS A 41 14.44 12.25 -4.32
C LYS A 41 14.53 12.10 -5.82
N GLY A 42 14.85 13.21 -6.49
CA GLY A 42 14.99 13.25 -7.94
C GLY A 42 13.69 13.04 -8.71
N ALA A 43 12.54 12.99 -8.05
CA ALA A 43 11.27 12.70 -8.69
C ALA A 43 10.60 13.93 -9.30
N GLY A 44 11.11 15.12 -9.02
CA GLY A 44 10.56 16.36 -9.53
C GLY A 44 11.19 16.80 -10.85
N PRO A 45 10.69 17.91 -11.39
CA PRO A 45 11.21 18.44 -12.64
C PRO A 45 12.70 18.78 -12.56
N GLY A 46 13.44 18.45 -13.60
CA GLY A 46 14.87 18.71 -13.67
C GLY A 46 15.71 17.92 -12.68
N GLY A 47 15.17 16.83 -12.12
CA GLY A 47 15.86 16.02 -11.12
C GLY A 47 15.78 16.57 -9.71
N ALA A 48 14.99 17.62 -9.48
CA ALA A 48 14.76 18.14 -8.14
C ALA A 48 13.97 17.16 -7.30
N ASP A 49 14.04 17.29 -5.98
CA ASP A 49 13.24 16.47 -5.09
C ASP A 49 11.78 16.89 -5.15
N ARG A 50 10.88 15.92 -5.08
CA ARG A 50 9.44 16.18 -4.95
C ARG A 50 9.04 15.91 -3.52
N ILE A 51 8.45 16.90 -2.88
CA ILE A 51 8.00 16.80 -1.50
C ILE A 51 6.50 16.55 -1.49
N TRP A 52 6.09 15.52 -0.78
CA TRP A 52 4.68 15.15 -0.60
C TRP A 52 4.26 15.43 0.82
N THR A 53 3.10 16.03 0.98
CA THR A 53 2.53 16.33 2.28
C THR A 53 1.22 15.55 2.45
N ARG A 54 1.10 14.87 3.58
CA ARG A 54 -0.12 14.13 3.91
C ARG A 54 -1.25 15.11 4.20
N ILE A 55 -2.36 14.98 3.49
CA ILE A 55 -3.51 15.87 3.65
C ILE A 55 -4.72 15.16 4.23
N ALA A 56 -4.74 13.84 4.23
CA ALA A 56 -5.84 13.07 4.82
C ALA A 56 -5.39 11.66 5.18
N VAL A 57 -5.99 11.12 6.23
CA VAL A 57 -5.86 9.71 6.60
C VAL A 57 -7.27 9.15 6.65
N ALA A 58 -7.52 8.06 5.92
CA ALA A 58 -8.81 7.42 5.94
C ALA A 58 -9.03 6.71 7.28
N PRO A 59 -10.26 6.63 7.75
CA PRO A 59 -10.55 5.77 8.90
C PRO A 59 -10.14 4.34 8.60
N ASP A 60 -9.67 3.64 9.63
CA ASP A 60 -9.36 2.23 9.56
C ASP A 60 -10.59 1.47 9.05
N SER A 61 -10.42 0.61 8.06
CA SER A 61 -11.54 -0.06 7.41
C SER A 61 -11.16 -1.42 6.85
N GLY A 62 -12.17 -2.15 6.40
CA GLY A 62 -11.97 -3.28 5.50
C GLY A 62 -11.78 -2.80 4.06
N CYS A 63 -11.72 -3.75 3.14
CA CYS A 63 -11.45 -3.44 1.74
C CYS A 63 -12.69 -3.11 0.92
N THR A 64 -13.87 -3.13 1.53
CA THR A 64 -15.11 -2.85 0.82
C THR A 64 -15.10 -1.40 0.33
N GLY A 65 -15.33 -1.21 -0.95
CA GLY A 65 -15.37 0.12 -1.56
C GLY A 65 -14.03 0.72 -1.91
N ALA A 66 -12.92 0.09 -1.54
CA ALA A 66 -11.59 0.60 -1.86
C ALA A 66 -11.07 0.14 -3.22
N PHE A 67 -11.62 -0.95 -3.73
CA PHE A 67 -11.20 -1.55 -4.99
C PHE A 67 -12.39 -1.85 -5.88
N ASP A 68 -12.18 -1.70 -7.17
CA ASP A 68 -13.13 -2.17 -8.16
C ASP A 68 -13.14 -3.71 -8.21
N PRO A 69 -14.20 -4.34 -8.75
CA PRO A 69 -14.34 -5.80 -8.70
C PRO A 69 -13.15 -6.57 -9.25
N LEU A 70 -12.48 -6.08 -10.27
CA LEU A 70 -11.36 -6.80 -10.88
C LEU A 70 -10.16 -6.90 -9.93
N LEU A 71 -9.77 -5.79 -9.28
CA LEU A 71 -8.68 -5.81 -8.34
C LEU A 71 -9.06 -6.61 -7.08
N ARG A 72 -10.29 -6.47 -6.63
CA ARG A 72 -10.79 -7.24 -5.49
C ARG A 72 -10.67 -8.75 -5.76
N LYS A 73 -11.01 -9.16 -6.98
CA LYS A 73 -10.88 -10.56 -7.37
C LYS A 73 -9.41 -11.01 -7.41
N ALA A 74 -8.51 -10.16 -7.90
CA ALA A 74 -7.09 -10.47 -7.96
C ALA A 74 -6.49 -10.63 -6.55
N LEU A 75 -6.98 -9.87 -5.58
CA LEU A 75 -6.49 -9.92 -4.20
C LEU A 75 -7.24 -10.93 -3.32
N ALA A 76 -8.31 -11.53 -3.81
CA ALA A 76 -9.12 -12.47 -3.03
C ALA A 76 -8.33 -13.64 -2.43
N PRO A 77 -7.33 -14.23 -3.12
CA PRO A 77 -6.58 -15.36 -2.56
C PRO A 77 -5.83 -15.05 -1.26
N VAL A 78 -5.47 -13.79 -1.03
CA VAL A 78 -4.75 -13.41 0.20
C VAL A 78 -5.67 -12.81 1.24
N GLY A 79 -6.90 -12.45 0.87
CA GLY A 79 -7.87 -11.86 1.78
C GLY A 79 -7.54 -10.42 2.15
N CYS A 80 -8.43 -9.83 2.92
CA CYS A 80 -8.24 -8.47 3.43
C CYS A 80 -8.65 -8.46 4.89
N GLN A 81 -7.66 -8.35 5.77
CA GLN A 81 -7.91 -8.22 7.19
C GLN A 81 -8.18 -6.77 7.55
N ARG A 82 -7.37 -5.85 6.99
CA ARG A 82 -7.52 -4.43 7.27
C ARG A 82 -6.88 -3.62 6.16
N LEU A 83 -7.43 -2.45 5.91
CA LEU A 83 -6.88 -1.51 4.94
C LEU A 83 -6.68 -0.15 5.59
N LEU A 84 -5.46 0.35 5.52
CA LEU A 84 -5.12 1.70 5.96
C LEU A 84 -4.75 2.53 4.74
N ARG A 85 -5.23 3.76 4.68
CA ARG A 85 -5.00 4.64 3.53
C ARG A 85 -4.69 6.06 3.99
N ALA A 86 -3.83 6.72 3.22
CA ALA A 86 -3.57 8.14 3.40
C ALA A 86 -3.44 8.79 2.04
N THR A 87 -3.81 10.05 1.93
CA THR A 87 -3.73 10.81 0.69
C THR A 87 -2.76 11.96 0.87
N TYR A 88 -1.91 12.13 -0.13
CA TYR A 88 -0.84 13.13 -0.15
C TYR A 88 -1.02 14.06 -1.32
N THR A 89 -0.51 15.30 -1.19
CA THR A 89 -0.35 16.21 -2.31
C THR A 89 1.10 16.68 -2.38
N ASP A 90 1.56 17.03 -3.57
CA ASP A 90 2.91 17.59 -3.73
C ASP A 90 2.95 19.05 -3.33
N ALA A 91 4.16 19.64 -3.30
CA ALA A 91 4.35 21.02 -2.86
C ALA A 91 3.60 22.03 -3.74
N THR A 92 3.39 21.70 -5.01
CA THR A 92 2.65 22.57 -5.94
C THR A 92 1.14 22.39 -5.83
N GLN A 93 0.69 21.38 -5.10
CA GLN A 93 -0.73 20.98 -4.99
C GLN A 93 -1.35 20.63 -6.35
N SER A 94 -0.52 20.23 -7.30
CA SER A 94 -0.95 19.84 -8.64
C SER A 94 -1.23 18.34 -8.75
N TYR A 95 -0.62 17.54 -7.89
CA TYR A 95 -0.76 16.09 -7.92
C TYR A 95 -1.26 15.58 -6.58
N VAL A 96 -2.11 14.55 -6.64
CA VAL A 96 -2.68 13.90 -5.46
C VAL A 96 -2.43 12.41 -5.59
N THR A 97 -1.96 11.78 -4.52
CA THR A 97 -1.68 10.34 -4.47
C THR A 97 -2.30 9.73 -3.23
N THR A 98 -3.04 8.63 -3.40
CA THR A 98 -3.50 7.82 -2.28
C THR A 98 -2.59 6.61 -2.13
N VAL A 99 -2.03 6.44 -0.94
CA VAL A 99 -1.22 5.28 -0.58
C VAL A 99 -2.05 4.36 0.31
N GLY A 100 -2.01 3.07 0.03
CA GLY A 100 -2.73 2.08 0.83
C GLY A 100 -1.82 0.98 1.33
N LEU A 101 -2.08 0.54 2.55
CA LEU A 101 -1.48 -0.62 3.16
C LEU A 101 -2.60 -1.63 3.41
N LEU A 102 -2.58 -2.72 2.65
CA LEU A 102 -3.54 -3.80 2.79
C LEU A 102 -2.91 -4.91 3.61
N PHE A 103 -3.44 -5.14 4.80
CA PHE A 103 -3.01 -6.26 5.65
C PHE A 103 -3.86 -7.48 5.33
N THR A 104 -3.19 -8.58 5.00
CA THR A 104 -3.84 -9.80 4.54
C THR A 104 -3.87 -10.87 5.62
N ASP A 105 -4.64 -11.94 5.38
CA ASP A 105 -4.66 -13.13 6.24
C ASP A 105 -3.72 -14.21 5.73
N ALA A 106 -2.96 -13.93 4.69
CA ALA A 106 -2.18 -14.94 3.98
C ALA A 106 -0.89 -15.30 4.70
N ASP A 107 -0.39 -16.49 4.42
CA ASP A 107 0.95 -16.89 4.82
C ASP A 107 1.97 -16.46 3.74
N ALA A 108 3.25 -16.70 4.02
CA ALA A 108 4.32 -16.31 3.11
C ALA A 108 4.21 -16.98 1.74
N THR A 109 3.75 -18.21 1.69
CA THR A 109 3.58 -18.93 0.42
C THR A 109 2.51 -18.28 -0.44
N ALA A 110 1.37 -17.91 0.14
CA ALA A 110 0.32 -17.26 -0.59
C ALA A 110 0.73 -15.85 -1.07
N MET A 111 1.49 -15.12 -0.26
CA MET A 111 2.02 -13.82 -0.68
C MET A 111 2.99 -13.95 -1.84
N ARG A 112 3.87 -14.94 -1.82
CA ARG A 112 4.78 -15.19 -2.95
C ARG A 112 4.01 -15.58 -4.21
N SER A 113 2.96 -16.36 -4.08
CA SER A 113 2.11 -16.72 -5.21
C SER A 113 1.44 -15.51 -5.83
N LEU A 114 0.93 -14.60 -5.00
CA LEU A 114 0.31 -13.39 -5.48
C LEU A 114 1.33 -12.48 -6.17
N ASP A 115 2.50 -12.29 -5.57
CA ASP A 115 3.58 -11.51 -6.16
C ASP A 115 3.96 -12.07 -7.54
N GLY A 116 4.08 -13.39 -7.65
CA GLY A 116 4.37 -14.05 -8.91
C GLY A 116 3.30 -13.83 -9.97
N ARG A 117 2.03 -13.85 -9.57
CA ARG A 117 0.92 -13.56 -10.50
C ARG A 117 0.96 -12.12 -11.01
N PHE A 118 1.20 -11.16 -10.12
CA PHE A 118 1.30 -9.77 -10.54
C PHE A 118 2.41 -9.58 -11.56
N SER A 119 3.57 -10.20 -11.31
CA SER A 119 4.71 -10.11 -12.25
C SER A 119 4.44 -10.82 -13.57
N LYS A 120 3.98 -12.07 -13.53
CA LYS A 120 3.80 -12.89 -14.73
C LYS A 120 2.67 -12.40 -15.61
N GLU A 121 1.57 -11.97 -15.01
CA GLU A 121 0.39 -11.55 -15.75
C GLU A 121 0.38 -10.05 -16.00
N GLY A 122 1.39 -9.33 -15.51
CA GLY A 122 1.47 -7.87 -15.71
C GLY A 122 0.32 -7.12 -15.08
N LEU A 123 -0.22 -7.62 -13.95
CA LEU A 123 -1.38 -7.02 -13.31
C LEU A 123 -1.11 -5.61 -12.83
N ASP A 124 0.12 -5.34 -12.39
CA ASP A 124 0.56 -4.03 -11.92
C ASP A 124 0.57 -2.96 -13.00
N ARG A 125 0.50 -3.36 -14.27
CA ARG A 125 0.47 -2.44 -15.41
C ARG A 125 -0.93 -2.22 -15.97
N ARG A 126 -1.90 -2.94 -15.45
CA ARG A 126 -3.27 -2.86 -15.97
C ARG A 126 -4.01 -1.67 -15.38
N THR A 127 -4.47 -0.77 -16.22
CA THR A 127 -5.21 0.41 -15.78
C THR A 127 -6.62 0.08 -15.28
N ASP A 128 -7.17 -1.04 -15.68
CA ASP A 128 -8.49 -1.47 -15.21
C ASP A 128 -8.47 -2.07 -13.80
N LEU A 129 -7.27 -2.23 -13.21
CA LEU A 129 -7.11 -2.72 -11.83
C LEU A 129 -6.78 -1.60 -10.84
N MET A 130 -6.68 -0.35 -11.27
CA MET A 130 -6.30 0.74 -10.37
C MET A 130 -7.19 0.79 -9.14
N PRO A 131 -6.60 0.91 -7.92
CA PRO A 131 -7.38 1.10 -6.70
C PRO A 131 -8.17 2.40 -6.75
N ARG A 132 -9.17 2.51 -5.90
CA ARG A 132 -9.91 3.76 -5.75
C ARG A 132 -9.13 4.71 -4.87
N PRO A 133 -9.09 6.01 -5.22
CA PRO A 133 -8.46 7.00 -4.36
C PRO A 133 -9.31 7.28 -3.13
N TYR A 134 -8.68 7.80 -2.09
CA TYR A 134 -9.38 8.33 -0.94
C TYR A 134 -9.49 9.85 -1.11
N ALA A 135 -10.62 10.29 -1.61
CA ALA A 135 -10.89 11.71 -1.89
C ALA A 135 -11.57 12.34 -0.66
N ALA A 136 -10.79 12.76 0.31
CA ALA A 136 -11.31 13.27 1.57
C ALA A 136 -12.03 14.60 1.37
N LYS A 137 -13.26 14.70 1.86
CA LYS A 137 -14.05 15.92 1.79
C LYS A 137 -13.36 17.05 2.54
N GLY A 138 -13.45 18.27 2.01
CA GLY A 138 -12.87 19.45 2.63
C GLY A 138 -11.35 19.57 2.48
N THR A 139 -10.72 18.72 1.68
CA THR A 139 -9.28 18.77 1.42
C THR A 139 -9.02 19.00 -0.07
N LYS A 140 -7.75 19.23 -0.41
CA LYS A 140 -7.34 19.33 -1.82
C LYS A 140 -7.59 18.03 -2.59
N ALA A 141 -7.72 16.91 -1.89
CA ALA A 141 -8.00 15.62 -2.52
C ALA A 141 -9.48 15.41 -2.84
N ALA A 142 -10.38 16.30 -2.46
CA ALA A 142 -11.82 16.10 -2.64
C ALA A 142 -12.21 15.85 -4.10
N GLY A 143 -11.47 16.41 -5.05
CA GLY A 143 -11.70 16.22 -6.46
C GLY A 143 -11.00 15.00 -7.07
N PHE A 144 -10.25 14.24 -6.28
CA PHE A 144 -9.51 13.08 -6.78
C PHE A 144 -10.40 11.84 -6.76
N GLY A 145 -11.31 11.78 -7.71
CA GLY A 145 -12.21 10.65 -7.85
C GLY A 145 -11.67 9.57 -8.76
N ILE A 146 -12.52 8.59 -9.05
CA ILE A 146 -12.15 7.44 -9.89
C ILE A 146 -11.67 7.88 -11.27
N ASP A 147 -12.28 8.89 -11.84
CA ASP A 147 -11.97 9.35 -13.19
C ASP A 147 -10.68 10.16 -13.27
N GLN A 148 -10.13 10.59 -12.15
CA GLN A 148 -8.91 11.37 -12.11
C GLN A 148 -7.66 10.50 -11.94
N ARG A 149 -7.83 9.19 -11.85
CA ARG A 149 -6.68 8.27 -11.71
C ARG A 149 -5.86 8.22 -12.99
N ALA A 150 -4.58 8.47 -12.89
CA ALA A 150 -3.67 8.46 -14.04
C ALA A 150 -2.71 7.28 -14.01
N SER A 151 -2.23 6.89 -12.84
CA SER A 151 -1.24 5.83 -12.70
C SER A 151 -1.36 5.17 -11.33
N TRP A 152 -0.79 3.99 -11.21
CA TRP A 152 -0.72 3.28 -9.93
C TRP A 152 0.50 2.38 -9.86
N THR A 153 0.89 2.06 -8.65
CA THR A 153 1.93 1.08 -8.37
C THR A 153 1.42 0.12 -7.30
N VAL A 154 1.94 -1.08 -7.32
CA VAL A 154 1.61 -2.09 -6.31
C VAL A 154 2.86 -2.89 -5.99
N SER A 155 3.03 -3.20 -4.71
CA SER A 155 4.11 -4.03 -4.24
C SER A 155 3.53 -5.08 -3.29
N VAL A 156 3.60 -6.34 -3.68
CA VAL A 156 3.17 -7.46 -2.85
C VAL A 156 4.39 -7.90 -2.03
N LEU A 157 4.36 -7.66 -0.73
CA LEU A 157 5.48 -8.02 0.12
C LEU A 157 5.50 -9.53 0.34
N THR A 158 6.70 -10.10 0.40
CA THR A 158 6.87 -11.53 0.62
C THR A 158 7.44 -11.84 2.00
N ASP A 159 7.89 -10.83 2.72
CA ASP A 159 8.39 -10.94 4.09
C ASP A 159 7.38 -10.44 5.13
N ALA A 160 6.22 -9.98 4.70
CA ALA A 160 5.12 -9.57 5.55
C ALA A 160 3.80 -9.75 4.80
N PRO A 161 2.68 -10.00 5.49
CA PRO A 161 1.38 -10.17 4.84
C PRO A 161 0.75 -8.81 4.50
N VAL A 162 1.44 -8.04 3.70
CA VAL A 162 1.05 -6.67 3.36
C VAL A 162 1.19 -6.42 1.87
N VAL A 163 0.19 -5.78 1.28
CA VAL A 163 0.25 -5.26 -0.08
C VAL A 163 0.26 -3.73 0.02
N VAL A 164 1.26 -3.10 -0.57
CA VAL A 164 1.40 -1.65 -0.60
C VAL A 164 1.05 -1.16 -1.99
N TYR A 165 0.20 -0.16 -2.08
CA TYR A 165 -0.12 0.43 -3.38
C TYR A 165 -0.16 1.94 -3.29
N ALA A 166 -0.04 2.59 -4.45
CA ALA A 166 -0.23 4.02 -4.59
C ALA A 166 -0.97 4.28 -5.90
N VAL A 167 -1.93 5.18 -5.86
CA VAL A 167 -2.68 5.60 -7.04
C VAL A 167 -2.67 7.13 -7.13
N SER A 168 -2.32 7.63 -8.31
CA SER A 168 -2.19 9.07 -8.58
C SER A 168 -3.12 9.50 -9.70
#